data_200b416f2f50692292fa9745d0c65fe1
#
_entry.id   200b416f2f50692292fa9745d0c65fe1
#
_cell.length_a   1.000
_cell.length_b   1.000
_cell.length_c   1.000
_cell.angle_alpha   90.00
_cell.angle_beta   90.00
_cell.angle_gamma   90.00
#
_symmetry.space_group_name_H-M   'P 1'
#
loop_
_entity.id
_entity.type
_entity.pdbx_description
1 polymer ?
#
loop_
_entity_poly.entity_id
_entity_poly.type
_entity_poly.pdbx_seq_one_letter_code
_entity_poly.pdbx_strand_id
1 'polypeptide(L)'
;MPFFRRKATRRTLLAALGTAAVASQWPSADASTAGAAGLDAPAKKDLAMRLVSSAENSSLDWKAQYQYIEDIGDGRGYTGGIIGFCSGTSDMLALVELYTKRVPHNVLAGYLSALRAVNGTDSHKGLAPGFPAAWRKAARTSAAFREAQRDERDRGYFDPAVARAKKDGVRTLGQFVYYDAMVMHGPGTDALCFGGIRARARRHAATPADGGNETTYLNAFLDARVWAMKQEEAHSDVTRVETAQRVFLRKGNLDLDTPLKWKVYGDSYAIG
;
A
#
# COMPACT_ATOMS: atom_id res chain seq x y z
N MET A 1 12.83 20.14 1.60
CA MET A 1 11.44 19.73 1.42
C MET A 1 11.17 19.51 -0.05
N PRO A 2 11.07 18.32 -0.51
CA PRO A 2 10.54 18.05 -1.83
C PRO A 2 9.38 17.05 -1.72
N PHE A 3 8.25 17.22 -2.29
CA PHE A 3 7.83 17.47 -3.63
C PHE A 3 7.05 16.29 -4.16
N PHE A 4 5.76 16.26 -3.98
CA PHE A 4 4.93 15.52 -4.91
C PHE A 4 4.20 16.52 -5.83
N ARG A 5 4.77 16.76 -7.01
CA ARG A 5 4.03 17.29 -8.15
C ARG A 5 3.73 16.12 -9.05
N ARG A 6 2.47 15.76 -9.23
CA ARG A 6 2.06 15.05 -10.44
C ARG A 6 0.56 15.08 -10.69
N LYS A 7 0.21 15.48 -11.91
CA LYS A 7 -1.14 15.43 -12.50
C LYS A 7 -1.37 14.06 -13.11
N ALA A 8 -2.52 13.44 -12.85
CA ALA A 8 -2.96 12.20 -13.49
C ALA A 8 -3.90 12.48 -14.66
N THR A 9 -3.66 11.82 -15.82
CA THR A 9 -4.62 11.76 -16.92
C THR A 9 -4.86 10.30 -17.29
N ARG A 10 -6.12 9.87 -17.24
CA ARG A 10 -6.55 8.52 -17.66
C ARG A 10 -6.62 8.48 -19.19
N ARG A 11 -6.14 7.41 -19.81
CA ARG A 11 -6.63 6.89 -21.11
C ARG A 11 -6.40 5.39 -21.23
N THR A 12 -7.42 4.75 -21.80
CA THR A 12 -7.67 3.33 -22.05
C THR A 12 -7.04 2.86 -23.38
N LEU A 13 -6.60 1.58 -23.51
CA LEU A 13 -6.95 0.65 -24.61
C LEU A 13 -5.97 -0.53 -24.84
N LEU A 14 -6.52 -1.72 -24.81
CA LEU A 14 -6.63 -2.90 -25.71
C LEU A 14 -5.38 -3.68 -26.18
N ALA A 15 -5.40 -4.91 -25.75
CA ALA A 15 -5.22 -6.28 -26.25
C ALA A 15 -4.35 -6.59 -27.52
N ALA A 16 -3.57 -7.68 -27.42
CA ALA A 16 -3.59 -8.82 -28.35
C ALA A 16 -2.67 -10.00 -27.94
N LEU A 17 -3.04 -11.17 -28.40
CA LEU A 17 -2.70 -12.57 -28.08
C LEU A 17 -1.35 -13.08 -28.62
N GLY A 18 -0.85 -14.18 -28.02
CA GLY A 18 0.11 -15.09 -28.67
C GLY A 18 0.71 -16.14 -27.74
N THR A 19 0.46 -17.38 -28.02
CA THR A 19 0.74 -18.65 -27.33
C THR A 19 2.15 -19.19 -27.53
N ALA A 20 2.73 -19.92 -26.57
CA ALA A 20 3.10 -21.35 -26.60
C ALA A 20 4.00 -21.77 -25.42
N ALA A 21 3.77 -22.97 -24.91
CA ALA A 21 4.39 -23.57 -23.74
C ALA A 21 5.54 -24.51 -24.12
N VAL A 22 6.55 -24.63 -23.22
CA VAL A 22 7.32 -25.87 -23.03
C VAL A 22 7.65 -26.03 -21.56
N ALA A 23 7.30 -27.17 -20.98
CA ALA A 23 7.51 -27.53 -19.59
C ALA A 23 8.85 -28.31 -19.45
N SER A 24 9.63 -27.97 -18.44
CA SER A 24 10.66 -28.86 -17.90
C SER A 24 10.54 -28.93 -16.38
N GLN A 25 10.39 -30.16 -15.89
CA GLN A 25 10.21 -30.51 -14.48
C GLN A 25 11.54 -30.53 -13.74
N TRP A 26 11.57 -29.92 -12.54
CA TRP A 26 12.60 -30.07 -11.54
C TRP A 26 11.96 -30.53 -10.23
N PRO A 27 12.67 -31.32 -9.42
CA PRO A 27 12.07 -31.98 -8.26
C PRO A 27 11.69 -30.99 -7.14
N SER A 28 10.53 -31.19 -6.59
CA SER A 28 9.98 -30.48 -5.44
C SER A 28 10.80 -30.79 -4.20
N ALA A 29 11.38 -29.78 -3.57
CA ALA A 29 11.84 -29.88 -2.20
C ALA A 29 10.68 -29.49 -1.28
N ASP A 30 10.01 -30.49 -0.71
CA ASP A 30 9.11 -30.33 0.41
C ASP A 30 9.92 -29.91 1.63
N ALA A 31 9.81 -28.64 2.00
CA ALA A 31 10.16 -28.17 3.33
C ALA A 31 8.92 -27.50 3.92
N SER A 32 8.09 -28.33 4.53
CA SER A 32 7.09 -27.88 5.50
C SER A 32 7.84 -27.25 6.66
N THR A 33 8.04 -25.93 6.61
CA THR A 33 8.56 -25.17 7.73
C THR A 33 7.41 -24.73 8.62
N ALA A 34 7.35 -25.32 9.81
CA ALA A 34 6.55 -24.80 10.91
C ALA A 34 6.79 -23.29 11.07
N GLY A 35 5.76 -22.49 10.78
CA GLY A 35 5.52 -21.22 11.39
C GLY A 35 6.56 -20.11 11.31
N ALA A 36 7.08 -19.75 10.15
CA ALA A 36 7.62 -18.40 10.01
C ALA A 36 6.49 -17.39 10.27
N ALA A 37 6.73 -16.44 11.18
CA ALA A 37 5.73 -15.45 11.57
C ALA A 37 5.28 -14.66 10.32
N GLY A 38 3.98 -14.69 10.00
CA GLY A 38 3.42 -13.94 8.89
C GLY A 38 3.56 -12.42 9.09
N LEU A 39 3.21 -11.65 8.06
CA LEU A 39 3.30 -10.19 8.11
C LEU A 39 2.44 -9.57 9.22
N ASP A 40 1.41 -10.25 9.67
CA ASP A 40 0.52 -9.88 10.77
C ASP A 40 1.17 -10.01 12.17
N ALA A 41 2.32 -10.68 12.29
CA ALA A 41 3.08 -10.63 13.54
C ALA A 41 3.55 -9.19 13.85
N PRO A 42 3.45 -8.71 15.11
CA PRO A 42 3.67 -7.30 15.44
C PRO A 42 5.00 -6.72 14.91
N ALA A 43 6.09 -7.46 15.04
CA ALA A 43 7.41 -7.01 14.54
C ALA A 43 7.46 -6.95 13.02
N LYS A 44 6.89 -7.92 12.30
CA LYS A 44 6.82 -7.92 10.83
C LYS A 44 5.87 -6.85 10.31
N LYS A 45 4.78 -6.59 11.03
CA LYS A 45 3.86 -5.49 10.69
C LYS A 45 4.53 -4.13 10.84
N ASP A 46 5.25 -3.86 11.93
CA ASP A 46 6.03 -2.61 12.09
C ASP A 46 7.08 -2.47 10.98
N LEU A 47 7.77 -3.55 10.63
CA LEU A 47 8.71 -3.59 9.53
C LEU A 47 8.05 -3.20 8.20
N ALA A 48 6.87 -3.76 7.88
CA ALA A 48 6.10 -3.41 6.70
C ALA A 48 5.72 -1.92 6.67
N MET A 49 5.32 -1.36 7.82
CA MET A 49 5.02 0.08 7.93
C MET A 49 6.24 0.95 7.62
N ARG A 50 7.43 0.59 8.12
CA ARG A 50 8.67 1.31 7.82
C ARG A 50 9.04 1.23 6.34
N LEU A 51 8.89 0.05 5.73
CA LEU A 51 9.16 -0.16 4.31
C LEU A 51 8.23 0.69 3.44
N VAL A 52 6.91 0.68 3.70
CA VAL A 52 5.94 1.52 3.01
C VAL A 52 6.27 3.00 3.21
N SER A 53 6.54 3.42 4.45
CA SER A 53 6.84 4.82 4.78
C SER A 53 8.12 5.33 4.09
N SER A 54 9.12 4.47 3.87
CA SER A 54 10.31 4.85 3.09
C SER A 54 9.97 5.23 1.65
N ALA A 55 8.93 4.64 1.07
CA ALA A 55 8.46 4.93 -0.29
C ALA A 55 7.41 6.06 -0.35
N GLU A 56 6.52 6.14 0.65
CA GLU A 56 5.47 7.17 0.68
C GLU A 56 5.97 8.51 1.24
N ASN A 57 6.90 8.48 2.21
CA ASN A 57 7.25 9.62 3.04
C ASN A 57 8.76 9.90 3.11
N SER A 58 9.58 9.17 2.36
CA SER A 58 11.05 9.23 2.45
C SER A 58 11.58 9.15 3.90
N SER A 59 10.94 8.33 4.74
CA SER A 59 11.24 8.20 6.16
C SER A 59 10.90 6.81 6.70
N LEU A 60 11.70 6.31 7.65
CA LEU A 60 11.37 5.10 8.41
C LEU A 60 10.45 5.38 9.61
N ASP A 61 10.28 6.64 9.99
CA ASP A 61 9.35 7.05 11.06
C ASP A 61 7.93 7.22 10.53
N TRP A 62 7.27 6.09 10.29
CA TRP A 62 5.88 6.09 9.84
C TRP A 62 4.92 6.69 10.88
N LYS A 63 5.31 6.72 12.17
CA LYS A 63 4.47 7.29 13.25
C LYS A 63 4.43 8.81 13.21
N ALA A 64 5.45 9.46 12.67
CA ALA A 64 5.42 10.90 12.44
C ALA A 64 4.30 11.33 11.47
N GLN A 65 3.87 10.40 10.58
CA GLN A 65 2.87 10.67 9.56
C GLN A 65 1.43 10.78 10.08
N TYR A 66 1.14 10.40 11.33
CA TYR A 66 -0.21 10.59 11.89
C TYR A 66 -0.74 12.02 11.76
N GLN A 67 0.14 13.03 11.85
CA GLN A 67 -0.25 14.43 11.79
C GLN A 67 -0.15 15.05 10.39
N TYR A 68 0.39 14.32 9.41
CA TYR A 68 0.46 14.80 8.03
C TYR A 68 -0.94 15.08 7.50
N ILE A 69 -1.12 16.24 6.87
CA ILE A 69 -2.29 16.62 6.10
C ILE A 69 -1.96 17.79 5.19
N GLU A 70 -2.27 17.66 3.90
CA GLU A 70 -1.96 18.60 2.84
C GLU A 70 -2.87 18.37 1.64
N ASP A 71 -3.13 19.37 0.81
CA ASP A 71 -3.61 19.18 -0.55
C ASP A 71 -2.38 19.08 -1.47
N ILE A 72 -2.17 17.93 -2.07
CA ILE A 72 -1.05 17.68 -2.98
C ILE A 72 -1.42 17.96 -4.45
N GLY A 73 -2.63 18.45 -4.72
CA GLY A 73 -3.10 18.86 -6.05
C GLY A 73 -3.32 17.69 -7.02
N ASP A 74 -3.65 16.50 -6.51
CA ASP A 74 -3.86 15.28 -7.30
C ASP A 74 -5.35 15.01 -7.62
N GLY A 75 -6.23 15.96 -7.30
CA GLY A 75 -7.67 15.87 -7.56
C GLY A 75 -8.46 15.04 -6.54
N ARG A 76 -7.86 14.69 -5.38
CA ARG A 76 -8.50 13.93 -4.30
C ARG A 76 -8.77 14.75 -3.03
N GLY A 77 -8.55 16.08 -3.10
CA GLY A 77 -8.68 17.00 -1.97
C GLY A 77 -7.54 16.85 -0.95
N TYR A 78 -7.86 17.02 0.35
CA TYR A 78 -6.85 16.82 1.39
C TYR A 78 -6.41 15.37 1.48
N THR A 79 -5.10 15.16 1.55
CA THR A 79 -4.44 13.88 1.80
C THR A 79 -3.77 13.92 3.17
N GLY A 80 -4.03 12.94 4.05
CA GLY A 80 -3.49 12.98 5.41
C GLY A 80 -3.27 11.61 6.05
N GLY A 81 -2.49 11.59 7.14
CA GLY A 81 -2.24 10.41 7.95
C GLY A 81 -1.23 9.41 7.38
N ILE A 82 -1.18 8.25 8.03
CA ILE A 82 -0.13 7.23 7.86
C ILE A 82 -0.09 6.53 6.50
N ILE A 83 -1.13 6.63 5.69
CA ILE A 83 -1.22 6.05 4.34
C ILE A 83 -1.79 7.03 3.30
N GLY A 84 -1.99 8.31 3.66
CA GLY A 84 -2.57 9.27 2.75
C GLY A 84 -4.08 9.11 2.55
N PHE A 85 -4.86 9.04 3.63
CA PHE A 85 -6.33 9.13 3.56
C PHE A 85 -6.75 10.40 2.85
N CYS A 86 -7.68 10.31 1.89
CA CYS A 86 -8.09 11.44 1.08
C CYS A 86 -9.53 11.87 1.36
N SER A 87 -9.78 13.19 1.40
CA SER A 87 -11.13 13.73 1.65
C SER A 87 -12.12 13.43 0.51
N GLY A 88 -11.61 13.21 -0.70
CA GLY A 88 -12.40 12.89 -1.89
C GLY A 88 -12.59 11.40 -2.17
N THR A 89 -12.01 10.47 -1.39
CA THR A 89 -12.02 9.02 -1.69
C THR A 89 -12.69 8.15 -0.64
N SER A 90 -13.52 8.73 0.20
CA SER A 90 -14.32 8.09 1.26
C SER A 90 -13.55 7.59 2.48
N ASP A 91 -12.27 7.30 2.37
CA ASP A 91 -11.46 6.71 3.44
C ASP A 91 -11.16 7.70 4.58
N MET A 92 -10.93 8.99 4.29
CA MET A 92 -10.81 10.02 5.33
C MET A 92 -12.14 10.22 6.06
N LEU A 93 -13.27 10.19 5.35
CA LEU A 93 -14.60 10.25 5.97
C LEU A 93 -14.82 9.07 6.91
N ALA A 94 -14.57 7.84 6.44
CA ALA A 94 -14.71 6.62 7.24
C ALA A 94 -13.83 6.65 8.50
N LEU A 95 -12.59 7.13 8.38
CA LEU A 95 -11.68 7.32 9.50
C LEU A 95 -12.25 8.30 10.55
N VAL A 96 -12.75 9.48 10.11
CA VAL A 96 -13.28 10.47 11.03
C VAL A 96 -14.59 9.99 11.67
N GLU A 97 -15.41 9.24 10.95
CA GLU A 97 -16.60 8.57 11.50
C GLU A 97 -16.22 7.53 12.56
N LEU A 98 -15.24 6.67 12.29
CA LEU A 98 -14.71 5.70 13.24
C LEU A 98 -14.18 6.39 14.51
N TYR A 99 -13.39 7.44 14.34
CA TYR A 99 -12.86 8.22 15.46
C TYR A 99 -13.98 8.87 16.27
N THR A 100 -14.98 9.45 15.61
CA THR A 100 -16.11 10.11 16.28
C THR A 100 -17.01 9.11 17.02
N LYS A 101 -17.17 7.90 16.49
CA LYS A 101 -17.86 6.82 17.20
C LYS A 101 -17.15 6.45 18.51
N ARG A 102 -15.81 6.48 18.54
CA ARG A 102 -15.01 6.18 19.74
C ARG A 102 -14.93 7.32 20.73
N VAL A 103 -14.84 8.53 20.20
CA VAL A 103 -14.70 9.76 21.00
C VAL A 103 -15.73 10.78 20.49
N PRO A 104 -16.97 10.74 20.97
CA PRO A 104 -17.98 11.78 20.66
C PRO A 104 -17.45 13.17 21.03
N HIS A 105 -17.84 14.19 20.27
CA HIS A 105 -17.40 15.59 20.45
C HIS A 105 -15.89 15.85 20.28
N ASN A 106 -15.17 14.95 19.60
CA ASN A 106 -13.77 15.20 19.25
C ASN A 106 -13.65 16.41 18.28
N VAL A 107 -12.42 16.91 18.12
CA VAL A 107 -12.16 18.15 17.34
C VAL A 107 -12.45 18.02 15.84
N LEU A 108 -12.63 16.79 15.31
CA LEU A 108 -12.96 16.52 13.91
C LEU A 108 -14.46 16.27 13.69
N ALA A 109 -15.24 16.00 14.75
CA ALA A 109 -16.65 15.67 14.65
C ALA A 109 -17.48 16.73 13.91
N GLY A 110 -17.15 18.02 14.12
CA GLY A 110 -17.82 19.15 13.46
C GLY A 110 -17.60 19.21 11.94
N TYR A 111 -16.61 18.48 11.40
CA TYR A 111 -16.32 18.46 9.96
C TYR A 111 -16.98 17.28 9.21
N LEU A 112 -17.68 16.38 9.88
CA LEU A 112 -18.30 15.20 9.23
C LEU A 112 -19.29 15.58 8.12
N SER A 113 -20.09 16.63 8.32
CA SER A 113 -21.03 17.09 7.29
C SER A 113 -20.29 17.59 6.05
N ALA A 114 -19.20 18.34 6.24
CA ALA A 114 -18.38 18.84 5.13
C ALA A 114 -17.65 17.69 4.42
N LEU A 115 -17.08 16.72 5.16
CA LEU A 115 -16.42 15.54 4.59
C LEU A 115 -17.39 14.71 3.71
N ARG A 116 -18.64 14.54 4.15
CA ARG A 116 -19.67 13.88 3.33
C ARG A 116 -19.99 14.67 2.07
N ALA A 117 -20.06 15.98 2.17
CA ALA A 117 -20.41 16.85 1.04
C ALA A 117 -19.31 16.93 -0.03
N VAL A 118 -18.03 16.84 0.37
CA VAL A 118 -16.89 16.87 -0.58
C VAL A 118 -16.47 15.50 -1.08
N ASN A 119 -17.03 14.43 -0.53
CA ASN A 119 -16.69 13.07 -0.95
C ASN A 119 -16.97 12.86 -2.45
N GLY A 120 -16.03 12.29 -3.19
CA GLY A 120 -16.09 12.16 -4.65
C GLY A 120 -15.58 13.39 -5.41
N THR A 121 -15.06 14.42 -4.72
CA THR A 121 -14.53 15.64 -5.31
C THR A 121 -13.17 16.01 -4.71
N ASP A 122 -12.50 17.01 -5.30
CA ASP A 122 -11.30 17.66 -4.75
C ASP A 122 -11.59 18.90 -3.90
N SER A 123 -12.86 19.19 -3.63
CA SER A 123 -13.30 20.41 -2.95
C SER A 123 -12.87 20.45 -1.48
N HIS A 124 -12.51 21.64 -1.01
CA HIS A 124 -12.25 21.93 0.41
C HIS A 124 -13.41 22.67 1.10
N LYS A 125 -14.58 22.73 0.45
CA LYS A 125 -15.72 23.48 0.98
C LYS A 125 -16.14 22.98 2.37
N GLY A 126 -16.12 23.88 3.35
CA GLY A 126 -16.45 23.55 4.74
C GLY A 126 -15.34 22.84 5.52
N LEU A 127 -14.23 22.45 4.88
CA LEU A 127 -13.04 21.91 5.52
C LEU A 127 -11.98 23.00 5.76
N ALA A 128 -11.70 23.83 4.76
CA ALA A 128 -10.76 24.94 4.90
C ALA A 128 -11.37 26.09 5.71
N PRO A 129 -10.54 26.85 6.49
CA PRO A 129 -9.11 26.60 6.76
C PRO A 129 -8.85 25.72 8.00
N GLY A 130 -9.88 25.33 8.75
CA GLY A 130 -9.76 24.78 10.10
C GLY A 130 -9.44 23.29 10.18
N PHE A 131 -9.89 22.50 9.20
CA PHE A 131 -9.77 21.04 9.24
C PHE A 131 -8.32 20.54 9.35
N PRO A 132 -7.31 21.05 8.59
CA PRO A 132 -5.94 20.63 8.73
C PRO A 132 -5.36 20.89 10.13
N ALA A 133 -5.72 22.00 10.77
CA ALA A 133 -5.29 22.30 12.13
C ALA A 133 -5.95 21.35 13.15
N ALA A 134 -7.23 21.04 12.99
CA ALA A 134 -7.96 20.09 13.81
C ALA A 134 -7.40 18.66 13.67
N TRP A 135 -7.06 18.22 12.46
CA TRP A 135 -6.42 16.95 12.19
C TRP A 135 -5.09 16.83 12.95
N ARG A 136 -4.18 17.81 12.77
CA ARG A 136 -2.88 17.83 13.47
C ARG A 136 -3.05 17.83 14.98
N LYS A 137 -4.05 18.57 15.51
CA LYS A 137 -4.38 18.53 16.93
C LYS A 137 -4.82 17.15 17.37
N ALA A 138 -5.78 16.52 16.69
CA ALA A 138 -6.23 15.17 17.00
C ALA A 138 -5.07 14.17 16.97
N ALA A 139 -4.21 14.22 15.95
CA ALA A 139 -3.05 13.32 15.82
C ALA A 139 -2.06 13.45 16.97
N ARG A 140 -1.80 14.69 17.47
CA ARG A 140 -0.89 14.91 18.58
C ARG A 140 -1.50 14.53 19.94
N THR A 141 -2.78 14.84 20.16
CA THR A 141 -3.35 14.77 21.51
C THR A 141 -4.24 13.55 21.77
N SER A 142 -4.68 12.82 20.73
CA SER A 142 -5.60 11.69 20.88
C SER A 142 -4.97 10.37 20.47
N ALA A 143 -4.77 9.48 21.43
CA ALA A 143 -4.37 8.09 21.15
C ALA A 143 -5.45 7.36 20.32
N ALA A 144 -6.74 7.61 20.61
CA ALA A 144 -7.87 7.01 19.89
C ALA A 144 -7.89 7.42 18.40
N PHE A 145 -7.45 8.64 18.05
CA PHE A 145 -7.35 9.06 16.65
C PHE A 145 -6.22 8.32 15.92
N ARG A 146 -5.06 8.17 16.56
CA ARG A 146 -3.95 7.38 16.00
C ARG A 146 -4.30 5.91 15.85
N GLU A 147 -5.08 5.37 16.78
CA GLU A 147 -5.61 4.00 16.71
C GLU A 147 -6.62 3.87 15.56
N ALA A 148 -7.56 4.81 15.42
CA ALA A 148 -8.52 4.82 14.32
C ALA A 148 -7.81 4.85 12.95
N GLN A 149 -6.72 5.62 12.79
CA GLN A 149 -5.90 5.59 11.56
C GLN A 149 -5.29 4.21 11.29
N ARG A 150 -4.80 3.52 12.33
CA ARG A 150 -4.27 2.15 12.16
C ARG A 150 -5.35 1.17 11.75
N ASP A 151 -6.50 1.23 12.41
CA ASP A 151 -7.59 0.29 12.16
C ASP A 151 -8.21 0.50 10.78
N GLU A 152 -8.35 1.76 10.33
CA GLU A 152 -8.86 2.05 8.99
C GLU A 152 -7.86 1.62 7.91
N ARG A 153 -6.56 1.82 8.11
CA ARG A 153 -5.52 1.24 7.25
C ARG A 153 -5.61 -0.28 7.22
N ASP A 154 -5.74 -0.91 8.38
CA ASP A 154 -5.78 -2.37 8.47
C ASP A 154 -7.01 -2.90 7.76
N ARG A 155 -8.17 -2.35 8.02
CA ARG A 155 -9.43 -2.73 7.39
C ARG A 155 -9.41 -2.57 5.86
N GLY A 156 -8.87 -1.45 5.36
CA GLY A 156 -8.92 -1.11 3.94
C GLY A 156 -7.81 -1.74 3.10
N TYR A 157 -6.65 -1.98 3.68
CA TYR A 157 -5.45 -2.31 2.92
C TYR A 157 -4.68 -3.50 3.49
N PHE A 158 -4.33 -3.49 4.77
CA PHE A 158 -3.42 -4.47 5.35
C PHE A 158 -4.06 -5.86 5.46
N ASP A 159 -5.21 -5.96 6.13
CA ASP A 159 -5.88 -7.24 6.38
C ASP A 159 -6.34 -7.92 5.07
N PRO A 160 -6.96 -7.21 4.10
CA PRO A 160 -7.28 -7.78 2.81
C PRO A 160 -6.06 -8.28 2.03
N ALA A 161 -4.95 -7.52 2.07
CA ALA A 161 -3.71 -7.92 1.40
C ALA A 161 -3.13 -9.19 1.99
N VAL A 162 -2.98 -9.23 3.32
CA VAL A 162 -2.43 -10.39 4.05
C VAL A 162 -3.32 -11.60 3.88
N ALA A 163 -4.65 -11.44 4.00
CA ALA A 163 -5.59 -12.53 3.80
C ALA A 163 -5.52 -13.11 2.38
N ARG A 164 -5.41 -12.24 1.36
CA ARG A 164 -5.24 -12.69 -0.03
C ARG A 164 -3.90 -13.38 -0.23
N ALA A 165 -2.82 -12.83 0.30
CA ALA A 165 -1.49 -13.40 0.19
C ALA A 165 -1.39 -14.80 0.83
N LYS A 166 -1.99 -14.98 2.01
CA LYS A 166 -2.10 -16.30 2.67
C LYS A 166 -2.90 -17.29 1.83
N LYS A 167 -4.00 -16.86 1.19
CA LYS A 167 -4.78 -17.71 0.26
C LYS A 167 -3.99 -18.10 -0.99
N ASP A 168 -3.08 -17.27 -1.44
CA ASP A 168 -2.20 -17.55 -2.58
C ASP A 168 -0.95 -18.36 -2.17
N GLY A 169 -0.77 -18.63 -0.88
CA GLY A 169 0.31 -19.43 -0.33
C GLY A 169 1.67 -18.73 -0.29
N VAL A 170 1.70 -17.39 -0.39
CA VAL A 170 2.96 -16.66 -0.36
C VAL A 170 3.36 -16.32 1.09
N ARG A 171 4.69 -16.35 1.33
CA ARG A 171 5.32 -16.09 2.62
C ARG A 171 5.36 -14.59 2.92
N THR A 172 6.05 -14.19 3.96
CA THR A 172 6.04 -12.82 4.53
C THR A 172 6.45 -11.75 3.53
N LEU A 173 7.45 -12.00 2.67
CA LEU A 173 7.81 -11.07 1.60
C LEU A 173 6.66 -10.88 0.61
N GLY A 174 6.02 -11.95 0.18
CA GLY A 174 4.86 -11.88 -0.73
C GLY A 174 3.67 -11.16 -0.09
N GLN A 175 3.43 -11.38 1.20
CA GLN A 175 2.41 -10.65 1.97
C GLN A 175 2.72 -9.13 2.00
N PHE A 176 3.98 -8.75 2.21
CA PHE A 176 4.42 -7.36 2.15
C PHE A 176 4.25 -6.77 0.74
N VAL A 177 4.66 -7.50 -0.30
CA VAL A 177 4.50 -7.07 -1.71
C VAL A 177 3.04 -6.80 -2.04
N TYR A 178 2.11 -7.63 -1.55
CA TYR A 178 0.68 -7.42 -1.74
C TYR A 178 0.15 -6.21 -0.99
N TYR A 179 0.53 -6.06 0.28
CA TYR A 179 0.15 -4.90 1.08
C TYR A 179 0.63 -3.58 0.45
N ASP A 180 1.88 -3.53 0.07
CA ASP A 180 2.48 -2.35 -0.55
C ASP A 180 1.83 -2.03 -1.92
N ALA A 181 1.44 -3.05 -2.68
CA ALA A 181 0.70 -2.87 -3.92
C ALA A 181 -0.73 -2.34 -3.67
N MET A 182 -1.43 -2.84 -2.64
CA MET A 182 -2.75 -2.30 -2.27
C MET A 182 -2.69 -0.85 -1.80
N VAL A 183 -1.65 -0.45 -1.05
CA VAL A 183 -1.47 0.94 -0.63
C VAL A 183 -1.28 1.85 -1.84
N MET A 184 -0.42 1.47 -2.78
CA MET A 184 -0.09 2.33 -3.92
C MET A 184 -1.18 2.36 -5.00
N HIS A 185 -1.76 1.20 -5.33
CA HIS A 185 -2.64 1.02 -6.49
C HIS A 185 -4.13 0.90 -6.11
N GLY A 186 -4.45 0.84 -4.80
CA GLY A 186 -5.78 0.57 -4.31
C GLY A 186 -6.19 -0.92 -4.41
N PRO A 187 -7.19 -1.34 -3.62
CA PRO A 187 -7.63 -2.74 -3.53
C PRO A 187 -8.55 -3.18 -4.69
N GLY A 188 -8.87 -2.30 -5.63
CA GLY A 188 -9.78 -2.54 -6.75
C GLY A 188 -9.35 -3.68 -7.68
N THR A 189 -10.23 -3.98 -8.66
CA THR A 189 -10.04 -5.04 -9.66
C THR A 189 -9.68 -4.52 -11.05
N ASP A 190 -9.66 -3.20 -11.25
CA ASP A 190 -9.26 -2.58 -12.50
C ASP A 190 -7.80 -2.92 -12.85
N ALA A 191 -7.45 -2.79 -14.13
CA ALA A 191 -6.17 -3.25 -14.65
C ALA A 191 -4.94 -2.69 -13.91
N LEU A 192 -5.03 -1.46 -13.38
CA LEU A 192 -3.96 -0.79 -12.64
C LEU A 192 -4.08 -0.91 -11.12
N CYS A 193 -5.22 -1.47 -10.60
CA CYS A 193 -5.40 -1.78 -9.20
C CYS A 193 -4.77 -3.12 -8.82
N PHE A 194 -4.65 -3.40 -7.53
CA PHE A 194 -4.09 -4.64 -7.00
C PHE A 194 -4.68 -5.90 -7.64
N GLY A 195 -6.01 -5.97 -7.77
CA GLY A 195 -6.69 -7.15 -8.35
C GLY A 195 -6.33 -7.38 -9.82
N GLY A 196 -6.23 -6.32 -10.61
CA GLY A 196 -5.82 -6.41 -12.01
C GLY A 196 -4.34 -6.78 -12.16
N ILE A 197 -3.46 -6.20 -11.33
CA ILE A 197 -2.03 -6.56 -11.27
C ILE A 197 -1.87 -8.05 -10.94
N ARG A 198 -2.58 -8.53 -9.92
CA ARG A 198 -2.58 -9.95 -9.54
C ARG A 198 -3.12 -10.86 -10.66
N ALA A 199 -4.22 -10.48 -11.29
CA ALA A 199 -4.77 -11.23 -12.41
C ALA A 199 -3.78 -11.31 -13.59
N ARG A 200 -3.05 -10.22 -13.87
CA ARG A 200 -1.99 -10.21 -14.86
C ARG A 200 -0.85 -11.16 -14.49
N ALA A 201 -0.37 -11.12 -13.26
CA ALA A 201 0.70 -12.02 -12.77
C ALA A 201 0.30 -13.50 -12.92
N ARG A 202 -0.92 -13.87 -12.55
CA ARG A 202 -1.44 -15.25 -12.63
C ARG A 202 -1.55 -15.80 -14.04
N ARG A 203 -1.54 -14.96 -15.07
CA ARG A 203 -1.45 -15.42 -16.47
C ARG A 203 -0.05 -15.92 -16.85
N HIS A 204 0.98 -15.53 -16.05
CA HIS A 204 2.37 -15.86 -16.33
C HIS A 204 2.96 -16.88 -15.35
N ALA A 205 2.42 -16.97 -14.15
CA ALA A 205 2.88 -17.91 -13.13
C ALA A 205 1.72 -18.30 -12.19
N ALA A 206 1.65 -19.58 -11.84
CA ALA A 206 0.73 -20.08 -10.81
C ALA A 206 1.19 -19.61 -9.42
N THR A 207 0.23 -19.38 -8.52
CA THR A 207 0.53 -19.10 -7.12
C THR A 207 1.04 -20.36 -6.40
N PRO A 208 1.74 -20.26 -5.27
CA PRO A 208 2.12 -21.42 -4.48
C PRO A 208 0.92 -22.30 -4.10
N ALA A 209 -0.22 -21.69 -3.75
CA ALA A 209 -1.45 -22.43 -3.46
C ALA A 209 -2.01 -23.20 -4.66
N ASP A 210 -1.69 -22.77 -5.88
CA ASP A 210 -2.04 -23.44 -7.14
C ASP A 210 -0.88 -24.33 -7.64
N GLY A 211 0.11 -24.66 -6.80
CA GLY A 211 1.25 -25.54 -7.13
C GLY A 211 2.44 -24.82 -7.80
N GLY A 212 2.42 -23.49 -7.88
CA GLY A 212 3.50 -22.70 -8.46
C GLY A 212 4.70 -22.50 -7.51
N ASN A 213 5.84 -22.13 -8.09
CA ASN A 213 6.99 -21.69 -7.31
C ASN A 213 6.83 -20.23 -6.87
N GLU A 214 7.01 -19.94 -5.57
CA GLU A 214 6.79 -18.62 -4.99
C GLU A 214 7.69 -17.54 -5.62
N THR A 215 8.98 -17.81 -5.81
CA THR A 215 9.91 -16.84 -6.40
C THR A 215 9.52 -16.51 -7.85
N THR A 216 9.10 -17.51 -8.62
CA THR A 216 8.63 -17.32 -10.00
C THR A 216 7.34 -16.48 -10.00
N TYR A 217 6.40 -16.81 -9.12
CA TYR A 217 5.14 -16.07 -9.01
C TYR A 217 5.38 -14.60 -8.57
N LEU A 218 6.22 -14.37 -7.55
CA LEU A 218 6.51 -13.02 -7.09
C LEU A 218 7.24 -12.19 -8.16
N ASN A 219 8.12 -12.78 -8.97
CA ASN A 219 8.69 -12.08 -10.11
C ASN A 219 7.61 -11.67 -11.12
N ALA A 220 6.69 -12.58 -11.48
CA ALA A 220 5.58 -12.26 -12.37
C ALA A 220 4.66 -11.17 -11.80
N PHE A 221 4.43 -11.17 -10.48
CA PHE A 221 3.65 -10.13 -9.82
C PHE A 221 4.36 -8.77 -9.87
N LEU A 222 5.66 -8.74 -9.59
CA LEU A 222 6.46 -7.50 -9.65
C LEU A 222 6.58 -6.98 -11.09
N ASP A 223 6.67 -7.85 -12.11
CA ASP A 223 6.62 -7.45 -13.53
C ASP A 223 5.28 -6.83 -13.89
N ALA A 224 4.19 -7.45 -13.45
CA ALA A 224 2.83 -6.91 -13.64
C ALA A 224 2.66 -5.56 -12.95
N ARG A 225 3.23 -5.40 -11.76
CA ARG A 225 3.22 -4.14 -11.00
C ARG A 225 4.03 -3.04 -11.70
N VAL A 226 5.24 -3.34 -12.15
CA VAL A 226 6.07 -2.40 -12.92
C VAL A 226 5.35 -1.97 -14.20
N TRP A 227 4.66 -2.91 -14.86
CA TRP A 227 3.83 -2.56 -16.01
C TRP A 227 2.73 -1.56 -15.62
N ALA A 228 1.98 -1.80 -14.53
CA ALA A 228 0.94 -0.89 -14.06
C ALA A 228 1.50 0.49 -13.70
N MET A 229 2.63 0.55 -12.98
CA MET A 229 3.31 1.80 -12.62
C MET A 229 3.67 2.64 -13.84
N LYS A 230 4.14 2.00 -14.91
CA LYS A 230 4.51 2.70 -16.16
C LYS A 230 3.31 3.21 -16.97
N GLN A 231 2.08 2.80 -16.65
CA GLN A 231 0.87 3.35 -17.29
C GLN A 231 0.44 4.69 -16.65
N GLU A 232 0.98 5.04 -15.50
CA GLU A 232 0.64 6.24 -14.74
C GLU A 232 1.88 7.11 -14.57
N GLU A 233 1.84 8.35 -15.06
CA GLU A 233 2.97 9.29 -14.94
C GLU A 233 3.38 9.49 -13.48
N ALA A 234 2.38 9.57 -12.58
CA ALA A 234 2.60 9.74 -11.15
C ALA A 234 3.37 8.59 -10.49
N HIS A 235 3.32 7.39 -11.04
CA HIS A 235 3.93 6.18 -10.50
C HIS A 235 5.08 5.63 -11.37
N SER A 236 5.55 6.41 -12.35
CA SER A 236 6.54 5.95 -13.35
C SER A 236 7.91 5.60 -12.78
N ASP A 237 8.26 6.09 -11.58
CA ASP A 237 9.49 5.67 -10.88
C ASP A 237 9.28 4.29 -10.24
N VAL A 238 9.97 3.30 -10.78
CA VAL A 238 9.84 1.89 -10.37
C VAL A 238 10.84 1.45 -9.30
N THR A 239 11.60 2.37 -8.70
CA THR A 239 12.64 2.05 -7.69
C THR A 239 12.06 1.35 -6.45
N ARG A 240 10.81 1.66 -6.07
CA ARG A 240 10.07 0.97 -5.01
C ARG A 240 9.99 -0.55 -5.25
N VAL A 241 9.96 -0.99 -6.50
CA VAL A 241 10.01 -2.40 -6.89
C VAL A 241 11.44 -2.85 -7.15
N GLU A 242 12.14 -2.19 -8.06
CA GLU A 242 13.40 -2.69 -8.62
C GLU A 242 14.57 -2.66 -7.62
N THR A 243 14.66 -1.61 -6.80
CA THR A 243 15.77 -1.41 -5.86
C THR A 243 15.40 -1.66 -4.40
N ALA A 244 14.13 -2.08 -4.14
CA ALA A 244 13.66 -2.54 -2.83
C ALA A 244 13.13 -3.98 -2.89
N GLN A 245 11.90 -4.23 -3.36
CA GLN A 245 11.25 -5.54 -3.25
C GLN A 245 12.00 -6.64 -4.01
N ARG A 246 12.47 -6.36 -5.23
CA ARG A 246 13.29 -7.32 -6.00
C ARG A 246 14.65 -7.60 -5.35
N VAL A 247 15.20 -6.67 -4.59
CA VAL A 247 16.47 -6.91 -3.86
C VAL A 247 16.26 -7.99 -2.80
N PHE A 248 15.14 -7.95 -2.07
CA PHE A 248 14.82 -8.97 -1.07
C PHE A 248 14.53 -10.32 -1.73
N LEU A 249 13.76 -10.31 -2.82
CA LEU A 249 13.42 -11.52 -3.57
C LEU A 249 14.69 -12.20 -4.17
N ARG A 250 15.58 -11.43 -4.79
CA ARG A 250 16.85 -11.96 -5.35
C ARG A 250 17.78 -12.54 -4.30
N LYS A 251 17.69 -12.08 -3.05
CA LYS A 251 18.42 -12.65 -1.91
C LYS A 251 17.75 -13.89 -1.32
N GLY A 252 16.61 -14.32 -1.87
CA GLY A 252 15.84 -15.44 -1.32
C GLY A 252 15.20 -15.15 0.06
N ASN A 253 15.12 -13.87 0.47
CA ASN A 253 14.60 -13.49 1.77
C ASN A 253 13.06 -13.45 1.75
N LEU A 254 12.46 -14.62 1.58
CA LEU A 254 11.00 -14.77 1.50
C LEU A 254 10.29 -14.53 2.84
N ASP A 255 11.01 -14.60 3.95
CA ASP A 255 10.47 -14.32 5.29
C ASP A 255 10.62 -12.86 5.71
N LEU A 256 11.21 -12.03 4.85
CA LEU A 256 11.45 -10.60 5.13
C LEU A 256 12.21 -10.42 6.46
N ASP A 257 13.28 -11.21 6.65
CA ASP A 257 14.13 -11.16 7.83
C ASP A 257 15.14 -10.01 7.74
N THR A 258 15.43 -9.41 8.90
CA THR A 258 16.48 -8.41 9.03
C THR A 258 17.87 -9.09 9.10
N PRO A 259 18.94 -8.41 8.69
CA PRO A 259 18.99 -7.00 8.27
C PRO A 259 18.51 -6.79 6.82
N LEU A 260 17.75 -5.72 6.61
CA LEU A 260 17.29 -5.27 5.29
C LEU A 260 18.07 -4.03 4.85
N LYS A 261 18.45 -3.99 3.56
CA LYS A 261 19.04 -2.82 2.92
C LYS A 261 18.42 -2.63 1.54
N TRP A 262 17.94 -1.43 1.24
CA TRP A 262 17.29 -1.10 -0.04
C TRP A 262 17.49 0.36 -0.41
N LYS A 263 17.06 0.71 -1.63
CA LYS A 263 16.98 2.08 -2.10
C LYS A 263 15.59 2.36 -2.66
N VAL A 264 15.11 3.59 -2.50
CA VAL A 264 13.91 4.09 -3.15
C VAL A 264 14.05 5.59 -3.40
N TYR A 265 13.71 6.04 -4.59
CA TYR A 265 13.82 7.44 -5.04
C TYR A 265 15.21 8.07 -4.82
N GLY A 266 16.27 7.25 -4.94
CA GLY A 266 17.66 7.68 -4.73
C GLY A 266 18.16 7.57 -3.29
N ASP A 267 17.28 7.52 -2.29
CA ASP A 267 17.63 7.39 -0.88
C ASP A 267 17.95 5.94 -0.50
N SER A 268 18.90 5.78 0.41
CA SER A 268 19.33 4.47 0.94
C SER A 268 18.79 4.26 2.34
N TYR A 269 18.21 3.10 2.59
CA TYR A 269 17.64 2.71 3.88
C TYR A 269 18.22 1.39 4.37
N ALA A 270 18.23 1.23 5.70
CA ALA A 270 18.59 -0.02 6.37
C ALA A 270 17.78 -0.22 7.64
N ILE A 271 17.44 -1.47 7.93
CA ILE A 271 16.85 -1.92 9.21
C ILE A 271 17.65 -3.15 9.64
N GLY A 272 18.24 -3.10 10.84
CA GLY A 272 18.97 -4.17 11.48
C GLY A 272 18.14 -5.00 12.42
#